data_a04f79d9cc65f6775605982527d825c5
#
_entry.id   a04f79d9cc65f6775605982527d825c5
#
_cell.length_a   1.000
_cell.length_b   1.000
_cell.length_c   1.000
_cell.angle_alpha   90.00
_cell.angle_beta   90.00
_cell.angle_gamma   90.00
#
_symmetry.space_group_name_H-M   'P 1'
#
loop_
_entity.id
_entity.type
_entity.pdbx_description
1 polymer ?
#
loop_
_entity_poly.entity_id
_entity_poly.type
_entity_poly.pdbx_seq_one_letter_code
_entity_poly.pdbx_strand_id
1 'polypeptide(L)'
;NAYQSQVGLQGYIYSFIFHKLNINKVKALTLATSIAMAITIFLLSYLLWRIIGKEFAIIFYLSMILSPWIVSFSSNLYWVSFTWFLPAIFSFLIFIDIDNKRKYIWLFCFMLSIFIKSLCGYEYLSTIVLFALSVFFIAPFLENNCISKSRLLKYTVIIFGLSIFGFLLAIAIHSLLRGEGDLLLGLKNIYEQDVLRRTFGGDATKFAPVYNDSFNASFLDVLKKYIFEFNTDLVKGISGKFFPVLIILNIIILFKTKSFNIKKLNSAMFIVFSLAPLSWYFLGKSHSFIHIHMNYVLWYFGFIAVLIYIPIQYFY
;
A
#
# COMPACT_ATOMS: atom_id res chain seq x y z
N ASN A 1 -22.59 -10.62 -16.71
CA ASN A 1 -21.31 -10.18 -17.27
C ASN A 1 -20.23 -10.31 -16.20
N ALA A 2 -19.13 -10.99 -16.52
CA ALA A 2 -17.98 -11.08 -15.61
C ALA A 2 -17.38 -9.68 -15.38
N TYR A 3 -16.91 -9.40 -14.15
CA TYR A 3 -16.21 -8.17 -13.85
C TYR A 3 -14.86 -8.15 -14.57
N GLN A 4 -14.69 -7.24 -15.50
CA GLN A 4 -13.57 -7.26 -16.45
C GLN A 4 -12.39 -6.35 -16.08
N SER A 5 -12.50 -5.58 -14.99
CA SER A 5 -11.46 -4.60 -14.62
C SER A 5 -10.21 -5.20 -13.98
N GLN A 6 -10.18 -6.49 -13.73
CA GLN A 6 -9.03 -7.24 -13.17
C GLN A 6 -9.16 -8.73 -13.46
N VAL A 7 -8.07 -9.50 -13.32
CA VAL A 7 -8.11 -10.96 -13.48
C VAL A 7 -8.95 -11.60 -12.36
N GLY A 8 -8.80 -11.12 -11.13
CA GLY A 8 -9.55 -11.63 -9.99
C GLY A 8 -9.07 -13.00 -9.52
N LEU A 9 -7.75 -13.22 -9.47
CA LEU A 9 -7.12 -14.49 -9.08
C LEU A 9 -7.72 -15.08 -7.80
N GLN A 10 -8.03 -14.24 -6.80
CA GLN A 10 -8.66 -14.68 -5.55
C GLN A 10 -10.01 -15.38 -5.80
N GLY A 11 -10.79 -14.93 -6.78
CA GLY A 11 -12.05 -15.56 -7.13
C GLY A 11 -11.84 -16.98 -7.67
N TYR A 12 -10.84 -17.21 -8.51
CA TYR A 12 -10.49 -18.54 -9.00
C TYR A 12 -10.02 -19.46 -7.87
N ILE A 13 -9.18 -18.96 -6.97
CA ILE A 13 -8.70 -19.73 -5.80
C ILE A 13 -9.87 -20.11 -4.90
N TYR A 14 -10.75 -19.18 -4.57
CA TYR A 14 -11.92 -19.45 -3.71
C TYR A 14 -12.90 -20.40 -4.39
N SER A 15 -13.13 -20.25 -5.69
CA SER A 15 -13.96 -21.19 -6.45
C SER A 15 -13.39 -22.60 -6.41
N PHE A 16 -12.07 -22.74 -6.60
CA PHE A 16 -11.40 -24.04 -6.49
C PHE A 16 -11.55 -24.65 -5.09
N ILE A 17 -11.28 -23.87 -4.04
CA ILE A 17 -11.42 -24.31 -2.64
C ILE A 17 -12.86 -24.75 -2.37
N PHE A 18 -13.84 -23.96 -2.84
CA PHE A 18 -15.25 -24.24 -2.63
C PHE A 18 -15.69 -25.54 -3.32
N HIS A 19 -15.35 -25.70 -4.59
CA HIS A 19 -15.82 -26.83 -5.38
C HIS A 19 -14.99 -28.12 -5.22
N LYS A 20 -13.67 -28.00 -5.02
CA LYS A 20 -12.78 -29.17 -4.97
C LYS A 20 -12.52 -29.67 -3.55
N LEU A 21 -12.44 -28.77 -2.58
CA LEU A 21 -12.18 -29.13 -1.18
C LEU A 21 -13.46 -29.21 -0.35
N ASN A 22 -14.64 -29.00 -0.98
CA ASN A 22 -15.95 -29.06 -0.33
C ASN A 22 -16.05 -28.19 0.94
N ILE A 23 -15.36 -27.04 0.95
CA ILE A 23 -15.37 -26.09 2.07
C ILE A 23 -16.49 -25.08 1.82
N ASN A 24 -17.72 -25.43 2.16
CA ASN A 24 -18.92 -24.61 1.94
C ASN A 24 -19.11 -23.47 2.95
N LYS A 25 -18.03 -23.00 3.61
CA LYS A 25 -18.16 -21.99 4.67
C LYS A 25 -17.41 -20.71 4.29
N VAL A 26 -18.11 -19.72 3.77
CA VAL A 26 -17.59 -18.36 3.56
C VAL A 26 -16.89 -17.85 4.82
N LYS A 27 -17.44 -18.14 6.01
CA LYS A 27 -16.81 -17.80 7.30
C LYS A 27 -15.41 -18.40 7.49
N ALA A 28 -15.14 -19.60 6.95
CA ALA A 28 -13.80 -20.18 7.04
C ALA A 28 -12.79 -19.43 6.15
N LEU A 29 -13.22 -19.00 4.96
CA LEU A 29 -12.38 -18.20 4.06
C LEU A 29 -12.11 -16.79 4.63
N THR A 30 -13.13 -16.13 5.20
CA THR A 30 -12.94 -14.83 5.85
C THR A 30 -12.03 -14.93 7.07
N LEU A 31 -12.14 -16.01 7.86
CA LEU A 31 -11.23 -16.26 8.98
C LEU A 31 -9.80 -16.51 8.49
N ALA A 32 -9.62 -17.30 7.45
CA ALA A 32 -8.31 -17.58 6.87
C ALA A 32 -7.62 -16.29 6.36
N THR A 33 -8.35 -15.41 5.67
CA THR A 33 -7.81 -14.11 5.23
C THR A 33 -7.48 -13.20 6.40
N SER A 34 -8.30 -13.19 7.45
CA SER A 34 -8.02 -12.41 8.67
C SER A 34 -6.78 -12.92 9.40
N ILE A 35 -6.59 -14.24 9.50
CA ILE A 35 -5.38 -14.85 10.07
C ILE A 35 -4.15 -14.50 9.22
N ALA A 36 -4.25 -14.62 7.89
CA ALA A 36 -3.17 -14.22 6.99
C ALA A 36 -2.79 -12.75 7.18
N MET A 37 -3.77 -11.85 7.33
CA MET A 37 -3.53 -10.45 7.61
C MET A 37 -2.85 -10.23 8.97
N ALA A 38 -3.30 -10.90 10.02
CA ALA A 38 -2.69 -10.80 11.35
C ALA A 38 -1.22 -11.25 11.35
N ILE A 39 -0.91 -12.38 10.69
CA ILE A 39 0.46 -12.86 10.49
C ILE A 39 1.29 -11.83 9.72
N THR A 40 0.73 -11.27 8.66
CA THR A 40 1.39 -10.26 7.82
C THR A 40 1.75 -9.01 8.63
N ILE A 41 0.82 -8.48 9.44
CA ILE A 41 1.05 -7.33 10.31
C ILE A 41 2.12 -7.65 11.36
N PHE A 42 2.06 -8.83 11.98
CA PHE A 42 3.06 -9.26 12.95
C PHE A 42 4.47 -9.32 12.33
N LEU A 43 4.61 -9.96 11.16
CA LEU A 43 5.88 -10.06 10.46
C LEU A 43 6.44 -8.68 10.06
N LEU A 44 5.60 -7.80 9.53
CA LEU A 44 6.01 -6.42 9.21
C LEU A 44 6.49 -5.68 10.46
N SER A 45 5.77 -5.79 11.55
CA SER A 45 6.15 -5.13 12.81
C SER A 45 7.47 -5.67 13.33
N TYR A 46 7.69 -7.00 13.25
CA TYR A 46 8.96 -7.61 13.61
C TYR A 46 10.11 -7.13 12.73
N LEU A 47 9.90 -7.01 11.42
CA LEU A 47 10.93 -6.50 10.49
C LEU A 47 11.23 -5.02 10.74
N LEU A 48 10.20 -4.21 10.99
CA LEU A 48 10.37 -2.81 11.35
C LEU A 48 11.12 -2.65 12.68
N TRP A 49 10.88 -3.54 13.65
CA TRP A 49 11.69 -3.57 14.88
C TRP A 49 13.17 -3.80 14.56
N ARG A 50 13.48 -4.75 13.69
CA ARG A 50 14.86 -5.06 13.30
C ARG A 50 15.54 -3.92 12.53
N ILE A 51 14.79 -3.09 11.82
CA ILE A 51 15.32 -2.07 10.91
C ILE A 51 15.30 -0.68 11.57
N ILE A 52 14.18 -0.26 12.14
CA ILE A 52 13.98 1.10 12.66
C ILE A 52 14.14 1.12 14.18
N GLY A 53 13.49 0.20 14.91
CA GLY A 53 13.52 0.15 16.37
C GLY A 53 12.22 -0.33 16.98
N LYS A 54 12.31 -0.70 18.26
CA LYS A 54 11.21 -1.33 19.02
C LYS A 54 10.00 -0.39 19.14
N GLU A 55 10.23 0.86 19.45
CA GLU A 55 9.18 1.85 19.73
C GLU A 55 8.31 2.06 18.47
N PHE A 56 8.95 2.31 17.33
CA PHE A 56 8.23 2.47 16.07
C PHE A 56 7.46 1.22 15.69
N ALA A 57 8.06 0.04 15.86
CA ALA A 57 7.42 -1.24 15.53
C ALA A 57 6.17 -1.51 16.37
N ILE A 58 6.21 -1.20 17.68
CA ILE A 58 5.04 -1.33 18.57
C ILE A 58 3.94 -0.36 18.14
N ILE A 59 4.28 0.89 17.85
CA ILE A 59 3.32 1.90 17.41
C ILE A 59 2.70 1.50 16.05
N PHE A 60 3.53 1.01 15.13
CA PHE A 60 3.03 0.47 13.85
C PHE A 60 2.06 -0.68 14.09
N TYR A 61 2.43 -1.68 14.89
CA TYR A 61 1.57 -2.82 15.21
C TYR A 61 0.24 -2.38 15.81
N LEU A 62 0.28 -1.51 16.82
CA LEU A 62 -0.93 -1.00 17.47
C LEU A 62 -1.79 -0.17 16.50
N SER A 63 -1.18 0.67 15.67
CA SER A 63 -1.91 1.46 14.68
C SER A 63 -2.65 0.58 13.66
N MET A 64 -2.08 -0.59 13.32
CA MET A 64 -2.69 -1.54 12.40
C MET A 64 -3.85 -2.32 13.04
N ILE A 65 -3.64 -2.91 14.21
CA ILE A 65 -4.66 -3.76 14.87
C ILE A 65 -5.81 -2.97 15.47
N LEU A 66 -5.60 -1.70 15.82
CA LEU A 66 -6.64 -0.80 16.34
C LEU A 66 -7.30 0.04 15.23
N SER A 67 -6.87 -0.11 13.98
CA SER A 67 -7.47 0.58 12.84
C SER A 67 -8.80 -0.03 12.45
N PRO A 68 -9.91 0.72 12.43
CA PRO A 68 -11.18 0.24 11.87
C PRO A 68 -11.06 -0.16 10.40
N TRP A 69 -10.22 0.53 9.64
CA TRP A 69 -9.97 0.28 8.21
C TRP A 69 -9.26 -1.06 7.98
N ILE A 70 -8.14 -1.27 8.65
CA ILE A 70 -7.36 -2.52 8.52
C ILE A 70 -8.19 -3.71 8.99
N VAL A 71 -8.90 -3.59 10.10
CA VAL A 71 -9.77 -4.66 10.63
C VAL A 71 -10.89 -4.98 9.66
N SER A 72 -11.57 -3.97 9.10
CA SER A 72 -12.65 -4.19 8.13
C SER A 72 -12.15 -4.85 6.84
N PHE A 73 -10.96 -4.46 6.35
CA PHE A 73 -10.38 -5.06 5.16
C PHE A 73 -9.79 -6.46 5.39
N SER A 74 -9.43 -6.81 6.63
CA SER A 74 -8.77 -8.08 6.94
C SER A 74 -9.60 -9.32 6.57
N SER A 75 -10.92 -9.23 6.69
CA SER A 75 -11.85 -10.32 6.37
C SER A 75 -12.45 -10.26 4.96
N ASN A 76 -12.07 -9.25 4.17
CA ASN A 76 -12.67 -9.01 2.87
C ASN A 76 -12.06 -9.92 1.79
N LEU A 77 -12.87 -10.83 1.23
CA LEU A 77 -12.45 -11.81 0.24
C LEU A 77 -12.17 -11.21 -1.14
N TYR A 78 -12.74 -10.06 -1.46
CA TYR A 78 -12.50 -9.37 -2.72
C TYR A 78 -11.11 -8.69 -2.73
N TRP A 79 -10.78 -7.99 -1.65
CA TRP A 79 -9.53 -7.20 -1.58
C TRP A 79 -8.31 -8.02 -1.23
N VAL A 80 -8.46 -9.11 -0.48
CA VAL A 80 -7.36 -9.98 -0.02
C VAL A 80 -6.19 -9.15 0.52
N SER A 81 -6.52 -8.27 1.47
CA SER A 81 -5.66 -7.14 1.90
C SER A 81 -4.27 -7.53 2.42
N PHE A 82 -4.07 -8.75 2.90
CA PHE A 82 -2.75 -9.22 3.27
C PHE A 82 -1.76 -9.19 2.09
N THR A 83 -2.23 -9.36 0.84
CA THR A 83 -1.40 -9.29 -0.36
C THR A 83 -0.81 -7.90 -0.60
N TRP A 84 -1.40 -6.85 -0.04
CA TRP A 84 -0.91 -5.48 -0.17
C TRP A 84 0.40 -5.25 0.58
N PHE A 85 0.64 -6.06 1.62
CA PHE A 85 1.77 -5.92 2.53
C PHE A 85 2.88 -6.95 2.28
N LEU A 86 2.60 -8.04 1.55
CA LEU A 86 3.62 -9.05 1.20
C LEU A 86 4.84 -8.46 0.48
N PRO A 87 4.69 -7.52 -0.49
CA PRO A 87 5.85 -6.90 -1.12
C PRO A 87 6.77 -6.18 -0.12
N ALA A 88 6.20 -5.51 0.89
CA ALA A 88 7.00 -4.84 1.91
C ALA A 88 7.76 -5.86 2.79
N ILE A 89 7.15 -6.99 3.14
CA ILE A 89 7.85 -8.06 3.88
C ILE A 89 9.09 -8.51 3.12
N PHE A 90 8.95 -8.85 1.84
CA PHE A 90 10.09 -9.33 1.05
C PHE A 90 11.13 -8.24 0.80
N SER A 91 10.71 -7.00 0.57
CA SER A 91 11.61 -5.85 0.45
C SER A 91 12.41 -5.61 1.72
N PHE A 92 11.79 -5.71 2.89
CA PHE A 92 12.46 -5.55 4.19
C PHE A 92 13.42 -6.73 4.47
N LEU A 93 13.08 -7.94 4.05
CA LEU A 93 13.99 -9.09 4.09
C LEU A 93 15.19 -8.91 3.14
N ILE A 94 15.01 -8.34 1.94
CA ILE A 94 16.11 -7.96 1.05
C ILE A 94 17.04 -6.97 1.75
N PHE A 95 16.47 -5.98 2.45
CA PHE A 95 17.26 -4.99 3.19
C PHE A 95 18.10 -5.64 4.29
N ILE A 96 17.50 -6.52 5.10
CA ILE A 96 18.19 -7.22 6.20
C ILE A 96 19.28 -8.17 5.65
N ASP A 97 18.98 -8.91 4.60
CA ASP A 97 19.85 -9.91 4.00
C ASP A 97 20.70 -9.34 2.82
N ILE A 98 20.91 -8.03 2.78
CA ILE A 98 21.53 -7.35 1.62
C ILE A 98 22.95 -7.88 1.31
N ASP A 99 23.65 -8.40 2.31
CA ASP A 99 24.97 -9.03 2.21
C ASP A 99 24.89 -10.55 2.04
N ASN A 100 23.74 -11.16 2.28
CA ASN A 100 23.54 -12.58 2.23
C ASN A 100 23.02 -13.02 0.84
N LYS A 101 23.37 -14.25 0.42
CA LYS A 101 22.82 -14.87 -0.81
C LYS A 101 21.30 -15.07 -0.76
N ARG A 102 20.69 -15.13 0.42
CA ARG A 102 19.23 -15.24 0.61
C ARG A 102 18.46 -14.10 -0.07
N LYS A 103 19.08 -12.93 -0.24
CA LYS A 103 18.46 -11.81 -0.96
C LYS A 103 17.91 -12.16 -2.34
N TYR A 104 18.52 -13.12 -3.05
CA TYR A 104 18.02 -13.54 -4.37
C TYR A 104 16.69 -14.27 -4.28
N ILE A 105 16.47 -15.04 -3.21
CA ILE A 105 15.17 -15.66 -2.91
C ILE A 105 14.15 -14.57 -2.61
N TRP A 106 14.52 -13.59 -1.79
CA TRP A 106 13.61 -12.50 -1.44
C TRP A 106 13.28 -11.60 -2.63
N LEU A 107 14.23 -11.36 -3.55
CA LEU A 107 13.96 -10.65 -4.80
C LEU A 107 12.95 -11.38 -5.68
N PHE A 108 13.08 -12.69 -5.80
CA PHE A 108 12.10 -13.51 -6.52
C PHE A 108 10.71 -13.48 -5.83
N CYS A 109 10.66 -13.69 -4.51
CA CYS A 109 9.43 -13.62 -3.74
C CYS A 109 8.78 -12.22 -3.80
N PHE A 110 9.58 -11.16 -3.81
CA PHE A 110 9.11 -9.80 -4.00
C PHE A 110 8.41 -9.63 -5.35
N MET A 111 9.08 -9.98 -6.45
CA MET A 111 8.50 -9.92 -7.78
C MET A 111 7.20 -10.75 -7.86
N LEU A 112 7.22 -11.97 -7.34
CA LEU A 112 6.06 -12.85 -7.31
C LEU A 112 4.90 -12.26 -6.50
N SER A 113 5.19 -11.59 -5.37
CA SER A 113 4.16 -10.94 -4.55
C SER A 113 3.49 -9.77 -5.27
N ILE A 114 4.24 -8.95 -6.02
CA ILE A 114 3.68 -7.90 -6.89
C ILE A 114 2.83 -8.50 -8.01
N PHE A 115 3.31 -9.55 -8.65
CA PHE A 115 2.58 -10.26 -9.69
C PHE A 115 1.25 -10.82 -9.18
N ILE A 116 1.25 -11.55 -8.06
CA ILE A 116 0.04 -12.11 -7.42
C ILE A 116 -0.91 -10.98 -7.01
N LYS A 117 -0.39 -9.91 -6.36
CA LYS A 117 -1.20 -8.76 -5.97
C LYS A 117 -1.87 -8.11 -7.20
N SER A 118 -1.15 -7.98 -8.31
CA SER A 118 -1.67 -7.40 -9.54
C SER A 118 -2.73 -8.28 -10.20
N LEU A 119 -2.61 -9.60 -10.14
CA LEU A 119 -3.64 -10.53 -10.58
C LEU A 119 -4.91 -10.47 -9.70
N CYS A 120 -4.77 -10.16 -8.41
CA CYS A 120 -5.91 -9.95 -7.52
C CYS A 120 -6.60 -8.60 -7.76
N GLY A 121 -5.85 -7.58 -8.21
CA GLY A 121 -6.37 -6.24 -8.50
C GLY A 121 -5.24 -5.22 -8.61
N TYR A 122 -5.46 -4.14 -9.35
CA TYR A 122 -4.43 -3.13 -9.66
C TYR A 122 -4.43 -1.95 -8.67
N GLU A 123 -5.40 -1.89 -7.78
CA GLU A 123 -5.55 -0.80 -6.83
C GLU A 123 -4.32 -0.72 -5.89
N TYR A 124 -3.93 0.50 -5.58
CA TYR A 124 -2.91 0.84 -4.58
C TYR A 124 -1.48 0.42 -4.90
N LEU A 125 -1.16 -0.02 -6.13
CA LEU A 125 0.17 -0.52 -6.48
C LEU A 125 1.28 0.50 -6.20
N SER A 126 1.07 1.79 -6.50
CA SER A 126 2.06 2.82 -6.20
C SER A 126 2.32 2.96 -4.70
N THR A 127 1.27 2.96 -3.88
CA THR A 127 1.37 2.97 -2.42
C THR A 127 2.14 1.74 -1.91
N ILE A 128 1.79 0.56 -2.42
CA ILE A 128 2.40 -0.72 -2.04
C ILE A 128 3.90 -0.71 -2.35
N VAL A 129 4.29 -0.27 -3.55
CA VAL A 129 5.69 -0.22 -3.98
C VAL A 129 6.48 0.82 -3.19
N LEU A 130 5.94 2.02 -2.97
CA LEU A 130 6.62 3.06 -2.18
C LEU A 130 6.75 2.65 -0.71
N PHE A 131 5.75 2.00 -0.14
CA PHE A 131 5.86 1.44 1.21
C PHE A 131 6.93 0.34 1.28
N ALA A 132 6.99 -0.54 0.28
CA ALA A 132 8.03 -1.56 0.20
C ALA A 132 9.44 -0.96 0.07
N LEU A 133 9.59 0.19 -0.60
CA LEU A 133 10.86 0.92 -0.74
C LEU A 133 11.21 1.80 0.46
N SER A 134 10.29 2.02 1.40
CA SER A 134 10.44 3.00 2.48
C SER A 134 11.73 2.79 3.30
N VAL A 135 12.08 1.56 3.63
CA VAL A 135 13.27 1.25 4.42
C VAL A 135 14.57 1.65 3.71
N PHE A 136 14.64 1.55 2.38
CA PHE A 136 15.80 1.96 1.61
C PHE A 136 15.96 3.49 1.58
N PHE A 137 14.85 4.23 1.60
CA PHE A 137 14.87 5.69 1.62
C PHE A 137 15.18 6.26 3.00
N ILE A 138 14.75 5.62 4.09
CA ILE A 138 15.05 6.08 5.44
C ILE A 138 16.40 5.58 5.96
N ALA A 139 16.94 4.48 5.41
CA ALA A 139 18.18 3.86 5.86
C ALA A 139 19.39 4.83 5.98
N PRO A 140 19.60 5.81 5.07
CA PRO A 140 20.70 6.76 5.21
C PRO A 140 20.67 7.62 6.49
N PHE A 141 19.53 7.63 7.17
CA PHE A 141 19.29 8.42 8.38
C PHE A 141 19.22 7.58 9.66
N LEU A 142 19.29 6.25 9.55
CA LEU A 142 19.35 5.34 10.68
C LEU A 142 20.77 5.34 11.26
N GLU A 143 20.88 5.46 12.59
CA GLU A 143 22.19 5.56 13.28
C GLU A 143 23.07 4.32 13.06
N ASN A 144 22.45 3.13 13.02
CA ASN A 144 23.17 1.85 12.87
C ASN A 144 23.27 1.37 11.41
N ASN A 145 22.99 2.23 10.43
CA ASN A 145 23.06 1.83 9.04
C ASN A 145 24.52 1.80 8.53
N CYS A 146 25.00 0.61 8.19
CA CYS A 146 26.32 0.37 7.59
C CYS A 146 26.28 0.23 6.05
N ILE A 147 25.09 0.33 5.43
CA ILE A 147 24.94 0.11 3.99
C ILE A 147 25.25 1.41 3.24
N SER A 148 26.13 1.34 2.24
CA SER A 148 26.49 2.49 1.43
C SER A 148 25.30 3.03 0.62
N LYS A 149 25.24 4.35 0.40
CA LYS A 149 24.20 5.01 -0.39
C LYS A 149 24.07 4.44 -1.81
N SER A 150 25.21 4.14 -2.45
CA SER A 150 25.24 3.54 -3.80
C SER A 150 24.55 2.16 -3.81
N ARG A 151 24.74 1.39 -2.76
CA ARG A 151 24.13 0.06 -2.63
C ARG A 151 22.63 0.16 -2.33
N LEU A 152 22.22 1.09 -1.48
CA LEU A 152 20.82 1.37 -1.24
C LEU A 152 20.11 1.77 -2.54
N LEU A 153 20.72 2.69 -3.29
CA LEU A 153 20.19 3.11 -4.61
C LEU A 153 20.09 1.94 -5.59
N LYS A 154 21.14 1.11 -5.66
CA LYS A 154 21.13 -0.09 -6.52
C LYS A 154 19.93 -0.99 -6.23
N TYR A 155 19.68 -1.32 -4.97
CA TYR A 155 18.55 -2.19 -4.62
C TYR A 155 17.20 -1.48 -4.76
N THR A 156 17.11 -0.19 -4.51
CA THR A 156 15.91 0.61 -4.83
C THR A 156 15.55 0.48 -6.30
N VAL A 157 16.52 0.63 -7.21
CA VAL A 157 16.30 0.49 -8.67
C VAL A 157 15.90 -0.94 -9.03
N ILE A 158 16.58 -1.95 -8.46
CA ILE A 158 16.25 -3.37 -8.71
C ILE A 158 14.81 -3.67 -8.25
N ILE A 159 14.43 -3.29 -7.04
CA ILE A 159 13.09 -3.53 -6.48
C ILE A 159 12.04 -2.80 -7.31
N PHE A 160 12.28 -1.56 -7.70
CA PHE A 160 11.39 -0.81 -8.58
C PHE A 160 11.23 -1.50 -9.95
N GLY A 161 12.33 -1.93 -10.57
CA GLY A 161 12.32 -2.67 -11.84
C GLY A 161 11.55 -4.00 -11.73
N LEU A 162 11.74 -4.75 -10.64
CA LEU A 162 10.98 -5.98 -10.38
C LEU A 162 9.49 -5.71 -10.14
N SER A 163 9.14 -4.55 -9.55
CA SER A 163 7.74 -4.13 -9.40
C SER A 163 7.09 -3.92 -10.76
N ILE A 164 7.77 -3.21 -11.65
CA ILE A 164 7.29 -3.00 -13.04
C ILE A 164 7.16 -4.34 -13.75
N PHE A 165 8.16 -5.19 -13.67
CA PHE A 165 8.16 -6.49 -14.34
C PHE A 165 7.01 -7.40 -13.87
N GLY A 166 6.82 -7.54 -12.54
CA GLY A 166 5.71 -8.32 -11.98
C GLY A 166 4.34 -7.77 -12.38
N PHE A 167 4.20 -6.44 -12.40
CA PHE A 167 2.98 -5.77 -12.88
C PHE A 167 2.73 -6.03 -14.37
N LEU A 168 3.75 -5.88 -15.22
CA LEU A 168 3.62 -6.11 -16.67
C LEU A 168 3.26 -7.56 -17.00
N LEU A 169 3.79 -8.54 -16.27
CA LEU A 169 3.37 -9.93 -16.42
C LEU A 169 1.86 -10.12 -16.12
N ALA A 170 1.36 -9.48 -15.08
CA ALA A 170 -0.07 -9.55 -14.74
C ALA A 170 -0.94 -8.84 -15.80
N ILE A 171 -0.49 -7.69 -16.31
CA ILE A 171 -1.16 -6.98 -17.40
C ILE A 171 -1.20 -7.83 -18.68
N ALA A 172 -0.10 -8.52 -19.03
CA ALA A 172 -0.07 -9.39 -20.21
C ALA A 172 -1.11 -10.53 -20.09
N ILE A 173 -1.21 -11.21 -18.95
CA ILE A 173 -2.24 -12.24 -18.72
C ILE A 173 -3.64 -11.63 -18.81
N HIS A 174 -3.88 -10.49 -18.16
CA HIS A 174 -5.17 -9.83 -18.18
C HIS A 174 -5.56 -9.39 -19.60
N SER A 175 -4.60 -8.89 -20.38
CA SER A 175 -4.82 -8.48 -21.75
C SER A 175 -5.21 -9.65 -22.65
N LEU A 176 -4.52 -10.78 -22.54
CA LEU A 176 -4.89 -12.00 -23.28
C LEU A 176 -6.31 -12.47 -22.93
N LEU A 177 -6.67 -12.44 -21.64
CA LEU A 177 -8.02 -12.83 -21.20
C LEU A 177 -9.08 -11.86 -21.73
N ARG A 178 -8.80 -10.55 -21.71
CA ARG A 178 -9.75 -9.50 -22.08
C ARG A 178 -9.86 -9.27 -23.57
N GLY A 179 -8.81 -9.61 -24.32
CA GLY A 179 -8.76 -9.54 -25.77
C GLY A 179 -9.07 -10.87 -26.46
N GLU A 180 -9.60 -11.87 -25.71
CA GLU A 180 -9.94 -13.20 -26.24
C GLU A 180 -8.76 -13.85 -27.02
N GLY A 181 -7.55 -13.66 -26.49
CA GLY A 181 -6.28 -14.12 -27.08
C GLY A 181 -5.51 -13.05 -27.84
N ASP A 182 -6.10 -11.91 -28.17
CA ASP A 182 -5.40 -10.75 -28.74
C ASP A 182 -4.87 -9.83 -27.64
N LEU A 183 -3.54 -9.82 -27.51
CA LEU A 183 -2.83 -9.00 -26.52
C LEU A 183 -3.05 -7.50 -26.75
N LEU A 184 -3.00 -7.03 -27.99
CA LEU A 184 -3.10 -5.60 -28.31
C LEU A 184 -4.53 -5.08 -28.11
N LEU A 185 -5.52 -5.85 -28.51
CA LEU A 185 -6.92 -5.55 -28.27
C LEU A 185 -7.21 -5.49 -26.77
N GLY A 186 -6.69 -6.45 -26.00
CA GLY A 186 -6.83 -6.46 -24.54
C GLY A 186 -6.17 -5.27 -23.88
N LEU A 187 -4.95 -4.89 -24.25
CA LEU A 187 -4.25 -3.70 -23.76
C LEU A 187 -5.04 -2.42 -24.05
N LYS A 188 -5.56 -2.27 -25.27
CA LYS A 188 -6.40 -1.14 -25.65
C LYS A 188 -7.64 -1.05 -24.75
N ASN A 189 -8.34 -2.16 -24.54
CA ASN A 189 -9.53 -2.21 -23.70
C ASN A 189 -9.23 -1.85 -22.24
N ILE A 190 -8.11 -2.34 -21.68
CA ILE A 190 -7.67 -2.01 -20.32
C ILE A 190 -7.36 -0.52 -20.22
N TYR A 191 -6.63 0.04 -21.20
CA TYR A 191 -6.26 1.45 -21.20
C TYR A 191 -7.51 2.36 -21.25
N GLU A 192 -8.38 2.15 -22.22
CA GLU A 192 -9.54 3.01 -22.46
C GLU A 192 -10.59 2.93 -21.34
N GLN A 193 -10.85 1.73 -20.81
CA GLN A 193 -11.93 1.52 -19.86
C GLN A 193 -11.50 1.58 -18.38
N ASP A 194 -10.23 1.28 -18.07
CA ASP A 194 -9.78 1.21 -16.67
C ASP A 194 -8.74 2.26 -16.33
N VAL A 195 -7.68 2.42 -17.16
CA VAL A 195 -6.60 3.35 -16.83
C VAL A 195 -7.10 4.78 -16.91
N LEU A 196 -7.68 5.19 -18.03
CA LEU A 196 -8.16 6.55 -18.22
C LEU A 196 -9.19 6.95 -17.15
N ARG A 197 -10.17 6.09 -16.89
CA ARG A 197 -11.22 6.35 -15.91
C ARG A 197 -10.69 6.52 -14.49
N ARG A 198 -9.66 5.75 -14.11
CA ARG A 198 -9.13 5.75 -12.73
C ARG A 198 -8.10 6.84 -12.48
N THR A 199 -7.39 7.27 -13.53
CA THR A 199 -6.26 8.20 -13.41
C THR A 199 -6.65 9.65 -13.69
N PHE A 200 -6.62 10.06 -14.93
CA PHE A 200 -6.79 11.48 -15.32
C PHE A 200 -8.19 11.80 -15.88
N GLY A 201 -9.11 10.82 -15.82
CA GLY A 201 -10.39 10.94 -16.46
C GLY A 201 -10.30 10.64 -17.95
N GLY A 202 -11.27 9.89 -18.46
CA GLY A 202 -11.46 9.66 -19.87
C GLY A 202 -12.50 10.61 -20.45
N ASP A 203 -12.99 10.31 -21.63
CA ASP A 203 -14.15 10.97 -22.21
C ASP A 203 -15.39 10.71 -21.32
N ALA A 204 -15.86 11.76 -20.65
CA ALA A 204 -16.98 11.68 -19.72
C ALA A 204 -18.27 11.15 -20.39
N THR A 205 -18.40 11.30 -21.71
CA THR A 205 -19.58 10.82 -22.47
C THR A 205 -19.63 9.30 -22.56
N LYS A 206 -18.50 8.62 -22.38
CA LYS A 206 -18.38 7.15 -22.40
C LYS A 206 -18.68 6.47 -21.07
N PHE A 207 -18.88 7.25 -20.01
CA PHE A 207 -19.10 6.74 -18.66
C PHE A 207 -20.40 7.29 -18.06
N ALA A 208 -20.90 6.64 -17.00
CA ALA A 208 -22.09 7.07 -16.32
C ALA A 208 -21.91 8.50 -15.73
N PRO A 209 -22.95 9.36 -15.71
CA PRO A 209 -22.87 10.75 -15.25
C PRO A 209 -22.28 10.92 -13.84
N VAL A 210 -22.41 9.90 -12.99
CA VAL A 210 -21.86 9.90 -11.63
C VAL A 210 -20.34 10.07 -11.58
N TYR A 211 -19.63 9.80 -12.69
CA TYR A 211 -18.17 9.97 -12.78
C TYR A 211 -17.72 11.38 -13.17
N ASN A 212 -18.63 12.25 -13.65
CA ASN A 212 -18.26 13.57 -14.16
C ASN A 212 -17.51 14.41 -13.13
N ASP A 213 -17.99 14.45 -11.89
CA ASP A 213 -17.33 15.21 -10.81
C ASP A 213 -15.92 14.69 -10.53
N SER A 214 -15.71 13.37 -10.63
CA SER A 214 -14.39 12.77 -10.42
C SER A 214 -13.38 13.09 -11.51
N PHE A 215 -13.85 13.26 -12.74
CA PHE A 215 -12.99 13.65 -13.87
C PHE A 215 -12.52 15.09 -13.74
N ASN A 216 -13.41 15.97 -13.32
CA ASN A 216 -13.16 17.40 -13.14
C ASN A 216 -12.41 17.73 -11.83
N ALA A 217 -12.47 16.87 -10.81
CA ALA A 217 -11.80 17.10 -9.54
C ALA A 217 -10.29 17.26 -9.71
N SER A 218 -9.71 18.23 -9.01
CA SER A 218 -8.27 18.39 -8.90
C SER A 218 -7.66 17.42 -7.87
N PHE A 219 -6.34 17.24 -7.92
CA PHE A 219 -5.61 16.51 -6.87
C PHE A 219 -5.82 17.15 -5.48
N LEU A 220 -5.91 18.49 -5.42
CA LEU A 220 -6.14 19.18 -4.16
C LEU A 220 -7.54 18.89 -3.59
N ASP A 221 -8.54 18.70 -4.43
CA ASP A 221 -9.88 18.32 -3.97
C ASP A 221 -9.88 16.92 -3.37
N VAL A 222 -9.11 16.00 -3.97
CA VAL A 222 -8.89 14.66 -3.40
C VAL A 222 -8.20 14.79 -2.04
N LEU A 223 -7.11 15.55 -1.94
CA LEU A 223 -6.39 15.72 -0.67
C LEU A 223 -7.25 16.32 0.43
N LYS A 224 -8.07 17.34 0.12
CA LYS A 224 -9.02 17.92 1.08
C LYS A 224 -9.91 16.85 1.69
N LYS A 225 -10.48 15.97 0.85
CA LYS A 225 -11.32 14.86 1.34
C LYS A 225 -10.56 13.95 2.29
N TYR A 226 -9.36 13.51 1.91
CA TYR A 226 -8.59 12.55 2.71
C TYR A 226 -7.92 13.13 3.96
N ILE A 227 -7.76 14.44 4.04
CA ILE A 227 -7.18 15.11 5.21
C ILE A 227 -8.29 15.60 6.16
N PHE A 228 -9.36 16.18 5.64
CA PHE A 228 -10.34 16.89 6.48
C PHE A 228 -11.66 16.13 6.67
N GLU A 229 -11.99 15.17 5.80
CA GLU A 229 -13.25 14.43 5.88
C GLU A 229 -13.09 13.03 6.45
N PHE A 230 -12.08 12.80 7.30
CA PHE A 230 -11.83 11.52 7.95
C PHE A 230 -12.89 11.27 9.05
N ASN A 231 -14.02 10.70 8.67
CA ASN A 231 -15.23 10.63 9.50
C ASN A 231 -15.30 9.40 10.45
N THR A 232 -14.32 8.48 10.38
CA THR A 232 -14.23 7.32 11.27
C THR A 232 -13.08 7.50 12.26
N ASP A 233 -12.92 6.55 13.19
CA ASP A 233 -11.76 6.57 14.06
C ASP A 233 -10.46 6.37 13.27
N LEU A 234 -9.45 7.12 13.65
CA LEU A 234 -8.09 6.94 13.16
C LEU A 234 -7.50 5.63 13.70
N VAL A 235 -7.56 5.47 15.00
CA VAL A 235 -7.40 4.21 15.71
C VAL A 235 -8.50 4.17 16.77
N LYS A 236 -8.88 2.98 17.22
CA LYS A 236 -9.99 2.81 18.18
C LYS A 236 -9.88 3.81 19.35
N GLY A 237 -10.88 4.66 19.46
CA GLY A 237 -10.95 5.70 20.51
C GLY A 237 -10.31 7.05 20.15
N ILE A 238 -9.67 7.19 18.97
CA ILE A 238 -9.15 8.46 18.46
C ILE A 238 -9.85 8.80 17.15
N SER A 239 -10.69 9.83 17.19
CA SER A 239 -11.45 10.27 16.01
C SER A 239 -10.54 10.69 14.86
N GLY A 240 -10.89 10.33 13.63
CA GLY A 240 -10.21 10.75 12.42
C GLY A 240 -10.18 12.26 12.20
N LYS A 241 -11.08 13.02 12.85
CA LYS A 241 -11.05 14.50 12.84
C LYS A 241 -9.74 15.08 13.40
N PHE A 242 -9.00 14.31 14.23
CA PHE A 242 -7.68 14.72 14.70
C PHE A 242 -6.57 14.54 13.66
N PHE A 243 -6.83 13.92 12.52
CA PHE A 243 -5.81 13.64 11.53
C PHE A 243 -5.07 14.91 11.04
N PRO A 244 -5.75 16.00 10.62
CA PRO A 244 -5.06 17.23 10.24
C PRO A 244 -4.30 17.88 11.40
N VAL A 245 -4.83 17.77 12.63
CA VAL A 245 -4.16 18.29 13.84
C VAL A 245 -2.85 17.53 14.09
N LEU A 246 -2.85 16.20 13.95
CA LEU A 246 -1.65 15.38 14.08
C LEU A 246 -0.60 15.74 13.01
N ILE A 247 -1.01 15.99 11.77
CA ILE A 247 -0.08 16.44 10.71
C ILE A 247 0.58 17.76 11.12
N ILE A 248 -0.20 18.75 11.54
CA ILE A 248 0.31 20.06 11.96
C ILE A 248 1.24 19.92 13.18
N LEU A 249 0.83 19.13 14.17
CA LEU A 249 1.64 18.86 15.37
C LEU A 249 3.01 18.27 14.99
N ASN A 250 3.03 17.28 14.10
CA ASN A 250 4.28 16.68 13.63
C ASN A 250 5.18 17.71 12.93
N ILE A 251 4.62 18.54 12.07
CA ILE A 251 5.37 19.61 11.40
C ILE A 251 6.00 20.56 12.45
N ILE A 252 5.23 21.00 13.45
CA ILE A 252 5.73 21.86 14.52
C ILE A 252 6.86 21.17 15.30
N ILE A 253 6.70 19.89 15.66
CA ILE A 253 7.71 19.12 16.38
C ILE A 253 9.00 19.01 15.55
N LEU A 254 8.91 18.71 14.25
CA LEU A 254 10.06 18.64 13.37
C LEU A 254 10.84 19.96 13.32
N PHE A 255 10.15 21.10 13.35
CA PHE A 255 10.85 22.40 13.45
C PHE A 255 11.50 22.62 14.81
N LYS A 256 10.85 22.19 15.90
CA LYS A 256 11.34 22.39 17.28
C LYS A 256 12.42 21.38 17.72
N THR A 257 12.55 20.25 17.05
CA THR A 257 13.54 19.21 17.38
C THR A 257 14.97 19.76 17.21
N LYS A 258 15.71 19.80 18.34
CA LYS A 258 17.08 20.34 18.39
C LYS A 258 18.12 19.33 17.90
N SER A 259 17.96 18.04 18.22
CA SER A 259 18.88 17.00 17.78
C SER A 259 18.82 16.83 16.26
N PHE A 260 19.95 17.09 15.61
CA PHE A 260 20.05 17.06 14.15
C PHE A 260 19.78 15.67 13.54
N ASN A 261 20.28 14.62 14.18
CA ASN A 261 20.08 13.24 13.71
C ASN A 261 18.62 12.81 13.86
N ILE A 262 18.01 13.04 15.02
CA ILE A 262 16.59 12.75 15.27
C ILE A 262 15.71 13.53 14.28
N LYS A 263 15.99 14.81 14.10
CA LYS A 263 15.25 15.65 13.14
C LYS A 263 15.32 15.11 11.73
N LYS A 264 16.52 14.71 11.26
CA LYS A 264 16.70 14.15 9.91
C LYS A 264 15.93 12.84 9.74
N LEU A 265 16.05 11.92 10.70
CA LEU A 265 15.35 10.64 10.64
C LEU A 265 13.82 10.85 10.63
N ASN A 266 13.30 11.64 11.56
CA ASN A 266 11.88 11.92 11.66
C ASN A 266 11.33 12.63 10.41
N SER A 267 12.08 13.59 9.86
CA SER A 267 11.71 14.24 8.60
C SER A 267 11.69 13.25 7.44
N ALA A 268 12.68 12.39 7.34
CA ALA A 268 12.72 11.34 6.32
C ALA A 268 11.53 10.37 6.47
N MET A 269 11.24 9.92 7.69
CA MET A 269 10.09 9.05 7.94
C MET A 269 8.78 9.75 7.59
N PHE A 270 8.58 11.00 8.02
CA PHE A 270 7.38 11.77 7.72
C PHE A 270 7.16 11.91 6.21
N ILE A 271 8.21 12.27 5.45
CA ILE A 271 8.12 12.42 3.99
C ILE A 271 7.90 11.07 3.31
N VAL A 272 8.74 10.08 3.59
CA VAL A 272 8.72 8.79 2.88
C VAL A 272 7.39 8.06 3.10
N PHE A 273 6.91 7.98 4.33
CA PHE A 273 5.66 7.29 4.62
C PHE A 273 4.41 8.09 4.17
N SER A 274 4.49 9.41 4.04
CA SER A 274 3.40 10.19 3.43
C SER A 274 3.33 10.04 1.91
N LEU A 275 4.49 9.90 1.24
CA LEU A 275 4.53 9.71 -0.21
C LEU A 275 3.82 8.43 -0.68
N ALA A 276 3.80 7.39 0.12
CA ALA A 276 3.14 6.14 -0.24
C ALA A 276 1.62 6.34 -0.52
N PRO A 277 0.77 6.81 0.40
CA PRO A 277 -0.63 7.11 0.12
C PRO A 277 -0.81 8.24 -0.91
N LEU A 278 0.00 9.30 -0.83
CA LEU A 278 -0.09 10.44 -1.74
C LEU A 278 0.11 10.04 -3.19
N SER A 279 0.98 9.05 -3.47
CA SER A 279 1.21 8.55 -4.82
C SER A 279 -0.07 7.99 -5.46
N TRP A 280 -0.88 7.25 -4.71
CA TRP A 280 -2.14 6.74 -5.21
C TRP A 280 -3.19 7.83 -5.36
N TYR A 281 -3.29 8.74 -4.40
CA TYR A 281 -4.23 9.86 -4.51
C TYR A 281 -3.93 10.75 -5.73
N PHE A 282 -2.67 10.84 -6.13
CA PHE A 282 -2.25 11.53 -7.34
C PHE A 282 -2.53 10.69 -8.60
N LEU A 283 -1.98 9.47 -8.68
CA LEU A 283 -2.08 8.62 -9.87
C LEU A 283 -3.51 8.09 -10.10
N GLY A 284 -4.19 7.69 -9.05
CA GLY A 284 -5.57 7.22 -9.07
C GLY A 284 -6.56 8.31 -8.65
N LYS A 285 -6.38 9.55 -9.13
CA LYS A 285 -7.14 10.74 -8.73
C LYS A 285 -8.64 10.53 -8.83
N SER A 286 -9.13 10.14 -9.99
CA SER A 286 -10.58 9.97 -10.21
C SER A 286 -11.14 8.82 -9.40
N HIS A 287 -10.42 7.71 -9.30
CA HIS A 287 -10.79 6.60 -8.42
C HIS A 287 -10.85 7.03 -6.94
N SER A 288 -9.85 7.78 -6.49
CA SER A 288 -9.79 8.25 -5.10
C SER A 288 -10.92 9.24 -4.78
N PHE A 289 -11.30 10.10 -5.72
CA PHE A 289 -12.38 11.06 -5.52
C PHE A 289 -13.73 10.38 -5.24
N ILE A 290 -14.02 9.26 -5.92
CA ILE A 290 -15.29 8.53 -5.77
C ILE A 290 -15.26 7.59 -4.56
N HIS A 291 -14.14 6.91 -4.32
CA HIS A 291 -14.04 5.81 -3.36
C HIS A 291 -13.47 6.25 -2.00
N ILE A 292 -13.99 7.36 -1.45
CA ILE A 292 -13.59 7.86 -0.12
C ILE A 292 -13.76 6.78 0.95
N HIS A 293 -14.85 6.01 0.88
CA HIS A 293 -15.18 4.94 1.82
C HIS A 293 -14.19 3.77 1.84
N MET A 294 -13.18 3.75 0.96
CA MET A 294 -12.17 2.68 0.90
C MET A 294 -10.74 3.19 1.09
N ASN A 295 -10.39 4.33 0.50
CA ASN A 295 -9.00 4.70 0.31
C ASN A 295 -8.34 5.31 1.56
N TYR A 296 -9.07 5.58 2.65
CA TYR A 296 -8.44 5.97 3.92
C TYR A 296 -7.49 4.91 4.47
N VAL A 297 -7.67 3.64 4.10
CA VAL A 297 -6.77 2.55 4.46
C VAL A 297 -5.32 2.81 4.04
N LEU A 298 -5.09 3.63 3.02
CA LEU A 298 -3.75 3.93 2.50
C LEU A 298 -2.87 4.68 3.49
N TRP A 299 -3.44 5.46 4.40
CA TRP A 299 -2.69 6.14 5.45
C TRP A 299 -2.01 5.17 6.43
N TYR A 300 -2.49 3.92 6.51
CA TYR A 300 -1.91 2.87 7.37
C TYR A 300 -0.70 2.15 6.74
N PHE A 301 -0.27 2.55 5.55
CA PHE A 301 1.03 2.16 5.01
C PHE A 301 2.17 2.97 5.67
N GLY A 302 2.18 2.94 7.01
CA GLY A 302 3.20 3.52 7.87
C GLY A 302 2.95 4.97 8.30
N PHE A 303 2.18 5.78 7.57
CA PHE A 303 2.06 7.21 7.88
C PHE A 303 1.35 7.48 9.22
N ILE A 304 0.25 6.78 9.52
CA ILE A 304 -0.42 6.88 10.83
C ILE A 304 0.56 6.53 11.98
N ALA A 305 1.35 5.48 11.81
CA ALA A 305 2.35 5.11 12.81
C ALA A 305 3.38 6.22 13.02
N VAL A 306 3.84 6.87 11.95
CA VAL A 306 4.77 8.02 12.02
C VAL A 306 4.15 9.19 12.75
N LEU A 307 2.89 9.53 12.44
CA LEU A 307 2.17 10.64 13.09
C LEU A 307 2.00 10.44 14.61
N ILE A 308 1.97 9.20 15.08
CA ILE A 308 1.90 8.87 16.50
C ILE A 308 3.32 8.78 17.10
N TYR A 309 4.28 8.22 16.37
CA TYR A 309 5.64 7.98 16.83
C TYR A 309 6.41 9.28 17.12
N ILE A 310 6.40 10.24 16.19
CA ILE A 310 7.18 11.48 16.33
C ILE A 310 6.81 12.28 17.60
N PRO A 311 5.51 12.50 17.92
CA PRO A 311 5.15 13.15 19.18
C PRO A 311 5.59 12.35 20.42
N ILE A 312 5.40 11.03 20.42
CA ILE A 312 5.83 10.19 21.55
C ILE A 312 7.35 10.34 21.76
N GLN A 313 8.15 10.19 20.71
CA GLN A 313 9.61 10.33 20.80
C GLN A 313 10.06 11.73 21.23
N TYR A 314 9.29 12.77 20.92
CA TYR A 314 9.64 14.14 21.27
C TYR A 314 9.40 14.49 22.73
N PHE A 315 8.36 13.89 23.35
CA PHE A 315 7.95 14.18 24.74
C PHE A 315 8.52 13.20 25.77
N TYR A 316 9.11 12.08 25.33
CA TYR A 316 9.79 11.09 26.17
C TYR A 316 11.27 10.99 25.84
#